data_bca72128998f4277616bfe18d5ccaf03
#
_entry.id   bca72128998f4277616bfe18d5ccaf03
#
_cell.length_a   1.000
_cell.length_b   1.000
_cell.length_c   1.000
_cell.angle_alpha   90.00
_cell.angle_beta   90.00
_cell.angle_gamma   90.00
#
_symmetry.space_group_name_H-M   'P 1'
#
loop_
_entity.id
_entity.type
_entity.pdbx_description
1 polymer ?
#
loop_
_entity_poly.entity_id
_entity_poly.type
_entity_poly.pdbx_seq_one_letter_code
_entity_poly.pdbx_strand_id
1 'polypeptide(L)'
;MKSLFTLCTIVSCSLALAATGSVSAQSSSTSATSVTVTMNAQNASGETGSATLEQTGSDVTVTLALTGGGSDPQPAHIHAGTCAKLNPAPKYPLTNVVGGKSVTVLKGMKLTDLESGAFAINVHKSTSDIGTYVSCGDIPKAGSSGSM
;
A
#
# COMPACT_ATOMS: atom_id res chain seq x y z
N MET A 1 -40.01 -81.48 22.83
CA MET A 1 -40.73 -80.30 22.47
C MET A 1 -40.62 -79.23 23.54
N LYS A 2 -39.66 -78.42 23.59
CA LYS A 2 -39.62 -77.10 24.25
C LYS A 2 -38.23 -76.54 23.99
N SER A 3 -38.20 -75.58 23.05
CA SER A 3 -36.98 -74.90 22.68
C SER A 3 -36.73 -73.75 23.71
N LEU A 4 -35.52 -73.70 24.27
CA LEU A 4 -35.08 -72.58 25.07
C LEU A 4 -34.08 -71.77 24.22
N PHE A 5 -34.45 -70.58 23.91
CA PHE A 5 -33.55 -69.61 23.27
C PHE A 5 -32.75 -68.87 24.34
N THR A 6 -31.43 -69.03 24.27
CA THR A 6 -30.50 -68.25 25.07
C THR A 6 -30.09 -66.97 24.32
N LEU A 7 -30.41 -65.84 24.91
CA LEU A 7 -30.12 -64.53 24.41
C LEU A 7 -28.68 -64.14 24.80
N CYS A 8 -27.81 -63.96 23.80
CA CYS A 8 -26.44 -63.50 24.01
C CYS A 8 -26.40 -61.99 23.71
N THR A 9 -26.26 -61.18 24.74
CA THR A 9 -26.10 -59.73 24.64
C THR A 9 -24.63 -59.39 24.36
N ILE A 10 -24.36 -58.88 23.16
CA ILE A 10 -23.06 -58.34 22.79
C ILE A 10 -23.02 -56.85 23.15
N VAL A 11 -22.19 -56.51 24.12
CA VAL A 11 -21.90 -55.12 24.47
C VAL A 11 -20.87 -54.59 23.48
N SER A 12 -21.29 -53.79 22.52
CA SER A 12 -20.37 -53.06 21.63
C SER A 12 -19.83 -51.82 22.32
N CYS A 13 -18.56 -51.86 22.64
CA CYS A 13 -17.82 -50.69 23.15
C CYS A 13 -17.36 -49.85 21.95
N SER A 14 -18.09 -48.76 21.68
CA SER A 14 -17.71 -47.78 20.61
C SER A 14 -16.64 -46.85 21.12
N LEU A 15 -15.40 -46.99 20.64
CA LEU A 15 -14.30 -46.08 20.87
C LEU A 15 -14.52 -44.86 19.94
N ALA A 16 -14.92 -43.71 20.52
CA ALA A 16 -14.98 -42.47 19.78
C ALA A 16 -13.57 -41.85 19.66
N LEU A 17 -13.00 -41.86 18.47
CA LEU A 17 -11.79 -41.10 18.15
C LEU A 17 -12.15 -39.65 18.01
N ALA A 18 -11.78 -38.82 18.97
CA ALA A 18 -11.87 -37.35 18.85
C ALA A 18 -10.73 -36.87 17.94
N ALA A 19 -11.06 -36.57 16.68
CA ALA A 19 -10.13 -35.89 15.78
C ALA A 19 -10.07 -34.42 16.19
N THR A 20 -8.99 -34.00 16.83
CA THR A 20 -8.67 -32.59 17.07
C THR A 20 -8.21 -31.98 15.75
N GLY A 21 -9.15 -31.41 15.00
CA GLY A 21 -8.84 -30.61 13.82
C GLY A 21 -8.17 -29.29 14.23
N SER A 22 -6.89 -29.15 13.94
CA SER A 22 -6.19 -27.87 14.06
C SER A 22 -6.76 -26.92 13.02
N VAL A 23 -7.54 -25.93 13.45
CA VAL A 23 -7.98 -24.83 12.59
C VAL A 23 -6.78 -23.90 12.39
N SER A 24 -6.11 -24.05 11.24
CA SER A 24 -5.12 -23.08 10.80
C SER A 24 -5.85 -21.77 10.47
N ALA A 25 -5.67 -20.76 11.31
CA ALA A 25 -6.13 -19.41 11.01
C ALA A 25 -5.33 -18.92 9.79
N GLN A 26 -5.94 -18.94 8.59
CA GLN A 26 -5.43 -18.24 7.44
C GLN A 26 -5.59 -16.74 7.69
N SER A 27 -4.48 -16.07 7.96
CA SER A 27 -4.41 -14.61 7.94
C SER A 27 -4.64 -14.17 6.50
N SER A 28 -5.88 -13.79 6.19
CA SER A 28 -6.21 -13.11 4.95
C SER A 28 -5.55 -11.72 5.01
N SER A 29 -4.40 -11.55 4.38
CA SER A 29 -3.84 -10.23 4.14
C SER A 29 -4.76 -9.52 3.14
N THR A 30 -5.69 -8.72 3.65
CA THR A 30 -6.48 -7.80 2.83
C THR A 30 -5.49 -6.79 2.27
N SER A 31 -5.20 -6.85 0.97
CA SER A 31 -4.43 -5.81 0.28
C SER A 31 -5.18 -4.48 0.48
N ALA A 32 -4.49 -3.46 0.99
CA ALA A 32 -5.05 -2.14 1.11
C ALA A 32 -5.49 -1.68 -0.29
N THR A 33 -6.68 -1.10 -0.38
CA THR A 33 -7.17 -0.48 -1.62
C THR A 33 -6.66 0.95 -1.76
N SER A 34 -6.10 1.50 -0.71
CA SER A 34 -5.57 2.87 -0.66
C SER A 34 -4.45 2.97 0.37
N VAL A 35 -3.46 3.79 0.08
CA VAL A 35 -2.37 4.15 0.98
C VAL A 35 -2.17 5.68 0.97
N THR A 36 -1.94 6.25 2.15
CA THR A 36 -1.61 7.67 2.29
C THR A 36 -0.13 7.82 2.63
N VAL A 37 0.53 8.69 1.89
CA VAL A 37 1.95 9.04 2.03
C VAL A 37 2.02 10.44 2.62
N THR A 38 2.73 10.61 3.73
CA THR A 38 3.05 11.93 4.26
C THR A 38 4.13 12.58 3.40
N MET A 39 3.85 13.77 2.88
CA MET A 39 4.79 14.56 2.11
C MET A 39 5.49 15.56 3.03
N ASN A 40 6.80 15.46 3.13
CA ASN A 40 7.64 16.29 4.00
C ASN A 40 8.42 17.30 3.19
N ALA A 41 8.59 18.50 3.74
CA ALA A 41 9.36 19.56 3.10
C ALA A 41 10.83 19.12 2.88
N GLN A 42 11.35 19.50 1.73
CA GLN A 42 12.77 19.34 1.37
C GLN A 42 13.41 20.70 1.15
N ASN A 43 14.70 20.81 1.38
CA ASN A 43 15.49 22.02 1.11
C ASN A 43 14.87 23.30 1.71
N ALA A 44 14.33 23.20 2.92
CA ALA A 44 13.68 24.31 3.63
C ALA A 44 12.54 24.99 2.85
N SER A 45 11.88 24.29 1.94
CA SER A 45 10.77 24.82 1.14
C SER A 45 9.54 25.19 1.97
N GLY A 46 9.32 24.48 3.09
CA GLY A 46 8.09 24.57 3.87
C GLY A 46 6.91 23.83 3.21
N GLU A 47 7.10 23.16 2.06
CA GLU A 47 6.02 22.50 1.32
C GLU A 47 5.74 21.11 1.86
N THR A 48 4.58 20.93 2.46
CA THR A 48 4.14 19.70 3.12
C THR A 48 2.73 19.31 2.72
N GLY A 49 2.33 18.08 3.04
CA GLY A 49 0.96 17.61 2.79
C GLY A 49 0.89 16.10 2.71
N SER A 50 0.09 15.61 1.77
CA SER A 50 -0.10 14.18 1.56
C SER A 50 -0.23 13.81 0.09
N ALA A 51 0.12 12.55 -0.21
CA ALA A 51 -0.25 11.88 -1.43
C ALA A 51 -1.12 10.68 -1.08
N THR A 52 -2.26 10.53 -1.75
CA THR A 52 -3.10 9.33 -1.63
C THR A 52 -2.96 8.52 -2.92
N LEU A 53 -2.62 7.24 -2.77
CA LEU A 53 -2.58 6.28 -3.86
C LEU A 53 -3.76 5.32 -3.67
N GLU A 54 -4.64 5.25 -4.66
CA GLU A 54 -5.87 4.45 -4.59
C GLU A 54 -5.94 3.47 -5.77
N GLN A 55 -6.15 2.18 -5.49
CA GLN A 55 -6.41 1.19 -6.52
C GLN A 55 -7.82 1.36 -7.06
N THR A 56 -7.95 1.66 -8.35
CA THR A 56 -9.23 1.81 -9.04
C THR A 56 -9.26 0.84 -10.23
N GLY A 57 -9.86 -0.32 -10.03
CA GLY A 57 -9.82 -1.39 -11.02
C GLY A 57 -8.39 -1.85 -11.33
N SER A 58 -7.96 -1.72 -12.58
CA SER A 58 -6.58 -2.05 -13.03
C SER A 58 -5.57 -0.91 -12.89
N ASP A 59 -5.99 0.25 -12.40
CA ASP A 59 -5.19 1.47 -12.37
C ASP A 59 -4.95 1.95 -10.95
N VAL A 60 -3.92 2.76 -10.74
CA VAL A 60 -3.70 3.48 -9.48
C VAL A 60 -3.90 4.97 -9.72
N THR A 61 -4.79 5.59 -8.96
CA THR A 61 -4.95 7.04 -8.93
C THR A 61 -4.07 7.62 -7.84
N VAL A 62 -3.20 8.55 -8.19
CA VAL A 62 -2.33 9.29 -7.28
C VAL A 62 -2.85 10.71 -7.15
N THR A 63 -3.26 11.10 -5.94
CA THR A 63 -3.74 12.45 -5.62
C THR A 63 -2.77 13.12 -4.66
N LEU A 64 -2.21 14.27 -5.08
CA LEU A 64 -1.36 15.11 -4.23
C LEU A 64 -2.18 16.29 -3.69
N ALA A 65 -2.02 16.56 -2.39
CA ALA A 65 -2.59 17.71 -1.70
C ALA A 65 -1.51 18.34 -0.81
N LEU A 66 -0.92 19.44 -1.28
CA LEU A 66 0.21 20.11 -0.65
C LEU A 66 -0.14 21.54 -0.26
N THR A 67 0.60 22.07 0.70
CA THR A 67 0.54 23.47 1.15
C THR A 67 1.97 24.02 1.26
N GLY A 68 2.13 25.34 1.18
CA GLY A 68 3.45 25.98 1.28
C GLY A 68 4.22 26.05 -0.04
N GLY A 69 3.65 25.53 -1.13
CA GLY A 69 4.26 25.60 -2.46
C GLY A 69 4.06 26.95 -3.15
N GLY A 70 4.82 27.15 -4.24
CA GLY A 70 4.69 28.32 -5.10
C GLY A 70 3.46 28.27 -6.03
N SER A 71 3.31 29.32 -6.84
CA SER A 71 2.23 29.41 -7.85
C SER A 71 2.57 28.70 -9.16
N ASP A 72 3.85 28.44 -9.41
CA ASP A 72 4.32 27.84 -10.64
C ASP A 72 4.00 26.33 -10.68
N PRO A 73 3.74 25.76 -11.87
CA PRO A 73 3.59 24.33 -12.02
C PRO A 73 4.84 23.58 -11.53
N GLN A 74 4.66 22.66 -10.60
CA GLN A 74 5.73 21.88 -9.96
C GLN A 74 5.73 20.47 -10.51
N PRO A 75 6.77 20.03 -11.25
CA PRO A 75 6.89 18.66 -11.70
C PRO A 75 6.91 17.70 -10.52
N ALA A 76 6.21 16.57 -10.68
CA ALA A 76 6.13 15.52 -9.67
C ALA A 76 6.39 14.15 -10.30
N HIS A 77 7.06 13.27 -9.57
CA HIS A 77 7.40 11.94 -10.05
C HIS A 77 7.39 10.91 -8.92
N ILE A 78 7.23 9.64 -9.28
CA ILE A 78 7.61 8.53 -8.42
C ILE A 78 9.00 8.07 -8.85
N HIS A 79 9.91 8.02 -7.90
CA HIS A 79 11.29 7.55 -8.07
C HIS A 79 11.49 6.21 -7.37
N ALA A 80 12.38 5.37 -7.88
CA ALA A 80 12.92 4.26 -7.11
C ALA A 80 13.86 4.80 -6.01
N GLY A 81 13.83 4.16 -4.85
CA GLY A 81 14.57 4.57 -3.67
C GLY A 81 13.68 5.22 -2.61
N THR A 82 14.30 5.91 -1.66
CA THR A 82 13.64 6.63 -0.57
C THR A 82 13.94 8.12 -0.69
N CYS A 83 13.23 8.98 0.03
CA CYS A 83 13.49 10.41 0.07
C CYS A 83 14.93 10.75 0.50
N ALA A 84 15.56 9.88 1.30
CA ALA A 84 16.96 10.02 1.69
C ALA A 84 17.95 9.63 0.57
N LYS A 85 17.51 8.77 -0.37
CA LYS A 85 18.35 8.27 -1.47
C LYS A 85 17.47 7.91 -2.67
N LEU A 86 17.07 8.90 -3.43
CA LEU A 86 16.31 8.72 -4.68
C LEU A 86 17.23 8.30 -5.82
N ASN A 87 16.75 7.40 -6.69
CA ASN A 87 17.32 7.26 -8.01
C ASN A 87 17.01 8.55 -8.79
N PRO A 88 18.00 9.27 -9.36
CA PRO A 88 17.75 10.52 -10.04
C PRO A 88 16.86 10.38 -11.28
N ALA A 89 16.82 9.19 -11.92
CA ALA A 89 15.92 8.93 -13.02
C ALA A 89 14.49 8.64 -12.49
N PRO A 90 13.48 9.46 -12.86
CA PRO A 90 12.10 9.20 -12.46
C PRO A 90 11.60 7.90 -13.10
N LYS A 91 10.81 7.14 -12.33
CA LYS A 91 10.23 5.88 -12.82
C LYS A 91 8.83 6.09 -13.41
N TYR A 92 8.02 6.90 -12.74
CA TYR A 92 6.67 7.22 -13.21
C TYR A 92 6.45 8.73 -13.13
N PRO A 93 6.16 9.39 -14.26
CA PRO A 93 5.79 10.81 -14.25
C PRO A 93 4.40 10.97 -13.66
N LEU A 94 4.22 12.04 -12.90
CA LEU A 94 2.93 12.48 -12.39
C LEU A 94 2.54 13.81 -13.06
N THR A 95 1.27 14.13 -13.00
CA THR A 95 0.78 15.47 -13.38
C THR A 95 1.42 16.53 -12.49
N ASN A 96 1.85 17.64 -13.06
CA ASN A 96 2.43 18.73 -12.27
C ASN A 96 1.47 19.18 -11.17
N VAL A 97 2.01 19.48 -10.00
CA VAL A 97 1.27 20.12 -8.91
C VAL A 97 1.01 21.57 -9.28
N VAL A 98 -0.23 22.00 -9.23
CA VAL A 98 -0.65 23.38 -9.46
C VAL A 98 -1.56 23.81 -8.32
N GLY A 99 -1.22 24.91 -7.64
CA GLY A 99 -1.97 25.36 -6.48
C GLY A 99 -2.03 24.31 -5.35
N GLY A 100 -0.97 23.54 -5.19
CA GLY A 100 -0.86 22.47 -4.19
C GLY A 100 -1.61 21.19 -4.54
N LYS A 101 -2.16 21.04 -5.74
CA LYS A 101 -2.97 19.86 -6.11
C LYS A 101 -2.51 19.21 -7.41
N SER A 102 -2.60 17.89 -7.45
CA SER A 102 -2.38 17.09 -8.64
C SER A 102 -3.17 15.80 -8.57
N VAL A 103 -3.65 15.31 -9.70
CA VAL A 103 -4.25 13.97 -9.84
C VAL A 103 -3.65 13.31 -11.07
N THR A 104 -3.17 12.09 -10.89
CA THR A 104 -2.59 11.28 -11.96
C THR A 104 -3.18 9.87 -11.91
N VAL A 105 -3.54 9.33 -13.07
CA VAL A 105 -3.93 7.92 -13.20
C VAL A 105 -2.79 7.14 -13.84
N LEU A 106 -2.20 6.21 -13.08
CA LEU A 106 -1.19 5.28 -13.54
C LEU A 106 -1.88 4.04 -14.10
N LYS A 107 -1.96 3.97 -15.43
CA LYS A 107 -2.67 2.91 -16.15
C LYS A 107 -1.97 1.56 -16.03
N GLY A 108 -2.77 0.49 -15.79
CA GLY A 108 -2.26 -0.89 -15.65
C GLY A 108 -1.35 -1.11 -14.45
N MET A 109 -1.35 -0.19 -13.48
CA MET A 109 -0.53 -0.25 -12.27
C MET A 109 -1.30 -0.90 -11.14
N LYS A 110 -0.64 -1.78 -10.39
CA LYS A 110 -1.18 -2.28 -9.12
C LYS A 110 -0.55 -1.52 -7.96
N LEU A 111 -1.36 -1.16 -6.98
CA LEU A 111 -0.87 -0.52 -5.75
C LEU A 111 0.20 -1.38 -5.07
N THR A 112 0.00 -2.70 -5.05
CA THR A 112 0.95 -3.66 -4.51
C THR A 112 2.33 -3.62 -5.18
N ASP A 113 2.42 -3.23 -6.46
CA ASP A 113 3.71 -3.10 -7.15
C ASP A 113 4.49 -1.89 -6.61
N LEU A 114 3.80 -0.81 -6.26
CA LEU A 114 4.39 0.36 -5.61
C LEU A 114 4.76 0.10 -4.14
N GLU A 115 4.00 -0.75 -3.46
CA GLU A 115 4.25 -1.15 -2.07
C GLU A 115 5.28 -2.28 -1.92
N SER A 116 5.63 -2.98 -3.00
CA SER A 116 6.60 -4.10 -2.98
C SER A 116 8.06 -3.65 -2.95
N GLY A 117 8.34 -2.45 -3.47
CA GLY A 117 9.68 -1.87 -3.60
C GLY A 117 9.94 -0.73 -2.63
N ALA A 118 11.10 -0.12 -2.78
CA ALA A 118 11.38 1.20 -2.22
C ALA A 118 11.05 2.22 -3.30
N PHE A 119 9.98 2.98 -3.09
CA PHE A 119 9.56 4.09 -3.95
C PHE A 119 9.26 5.32 -3.10
N ALA A 120 9.51 6.48 -3.67
CA ALA A 120 9.13 7.74 -3.06
C ALA A 120 8.50 8.67 -4.12
N ILE A 121 7.56 9.48 -3.67
CA ILE A 121 6.98 10.57 -4.45
C ILE A 121 7.81 11.80 -4.18
N ASN A 122 8.25 12.47 -5.23
CA ASN A 122 9.05 13.67 -5.15
C ASN A 122 8.41 14.80 -5.96
N VAL A 123 8.45 16.01 -5.43
CA VAL A 123 7.98 17.24 -6.08
C VAL A 123 9.15 18.21 -6.23
N HIS A 124 9.31 18.75 -7.43
CA HIS A 124 10.34 19.72 -7.79
C HIS A 124 9.81 21.14 -7.65
N LYS A 125 10.71 22.11 -7.54
CA LYS A 125 10.36 23.50 -7.32
C LYS A 125 9.59 24.11 -8.50
N SER A 126 10.05 23.87 -9.73
CA SER A 126 9.41 24.33 -10.96
C SER A 126 9.96 23.60 -12.17
N THR A 127 9.37 23.82 -13.34
CA THR A 127 9.88 23.30 -14.62
C THR A 127 11.23 23.89 -15.01
N SER A 128 11.56 25.09 -14.56
CA SER A 128 12.86 25.76 -14.77
C SER A 128 13.90 25.40 -13.71
N ASP A 129 13.49 24.85 -12.58
CA ASP A 129 14.35 24.41 -11.48
C ASP A 129 14.00 22.98 -11.04
N ILE A 130 14.19 22.06 -11.97
CA ILE A 130 13.94 20.61 -11.77
C ILE A 130 14.96 19.97 -10.83
N GLY A 131 16.10 20.59 -10.59
CA GLY A 131 17.13 20.09 -9.70
C GLY A 131 16.81 20.26 -8.22
N THR A 132 15.92 21.23 -7.88
CA THR A 132 15.54 21.51 -6.51
C THR A 132 14.30 20.75 -6.11
N TYR A 133 14.42 19.86 -5.13
CA TYR A 133 13.31 19.12 -4.53
C TYR A 133 12.66 19.95 -3.43
N VAL A 134 11.35 20.04 -3.41
CA VAL A 134 10.58 20.84 -2.43
C VAL A 134 9.75 20.02 -1.48
N SER A 135 9.29 18.83 -1.92
CA SER A 135 8.52 17.92 -1.07
C SER A 135 8.80 16.47 -1.44
N CYS A 136 8.85 15.58 -0.45
CA CYS A 136 9.07 14.15 -0.68
C CYS A 136 8.36 13.29 0.36
N GLY A 137 7.86 12.13 -0.07
CA GLY A 137 7.25 11.14 0.79
C GLY A 137 7.55 9.71 0.34
N ASP A 138 7.98 8.87 1.27
CA ASP A 138 8.23 7.45 1.01
C ASP A 138 6.92 6.68 0.94
N ILE A 139 6.72 5.88 -0.12
CA ILE A 139 5.58 4.99 -0.23
C ILE A 139 5.76 3.83 0.75
N PRO A 140 4.83 3.61 1.70
CA PRO A 140 4.92 2.51 2.65
C PRO A 140 4.96 1.17 1.95
N LYS A 141 5.71 0.21 2.48
CA LYS A 141 5.65 -1.18 2.01
C LYS A 141 4.39 -1.86 2.54
N ALA A 142 3.84 -2.79 1.75
CA ALA A 142 2.72 -3.60 2.19
C ALA A 142 3.02 -4.28 3.54
N GLY A 143 2.08 -4.17 4.49
CA GLY A 143 2.24 -4.72 5.83
C GLY A 143 3.01 -3.85 6.83
N SER A 144 3.58 -2.72 6.42
CA SER A 144 4.12 -1.72 7.33
C SER A 144 3.02 -0.70 7.70
N SER A 145 2.00 -1.14 8.44
CA SER A 145 1.11 -0.21 9.14
C SER A 145 1.96 0.53 10.17
N GLY A 146 2.20 1.81 9.92
CA GLY A 146 2.94 2.66 10.84
C GLY A 146 2.25 2.66 12.18
N SER A 147 2.94 2.10 13.19
CA SER A 147 2.59 2.33 14.58
C SER A 147 2.83 3.81 14.84
N MET A 148 1.74 4.55 15.06
CA MET A 148 1.84 5.83 15.76
C MET A 148 2.01 5.57 17.24
#